data_a797543c417d7b4170075fc6e185bc28
#
_entry.id   a797543c417d7b4170075fc6e185bc28
#
_cell.length_a   1.000
_cell.length_b   1.000
_cell.length_c   1.000
_cell.angle_alpha   90.00
_cell.angle_beta   90.00
_cell.angle_gamma   90.00
#
_symmetry.space_group_name_H-M   'P 1'
#
loop_
_entity.id
_entity.type
_entity.pdbx_description
1 polymer ?
#
loop_
_entity_poly.entity_id
_entity_poly.type
_entity_poly.pdbx_seq_one_letter_code
_entity_poly.pdbx_strand_id
1 'polypeptide(L)'
;MGEEAGVNGTGPAEGGGDEGEEDEQKQVIQRTTKFLEYDADQHEIEVEMGFEDPSNPPVPGFNLYYMQWRTRRFVEHFVVRLLTAILIVVDMIILFVDLFNPHVKNDPLEYCSLAFSTYFMIEVILRIFGLGPKVFFRAWHNALDCFLVVFTFILSVVTVCLENMPSNPVSLVVALRLVRLVRITRILWERRHLQRGARQFVSQNKRRYQQHGFDLDLTYVMPRVIAMSFPSTGRMSMYRNDIKEVARFMDTQHPGHYRLYNLCSERHYDETLFHGRVERFHIDDHNVPPLTDMLRFSASVQEWMKQDESNIIAVHCKGGKGRTGTMICVFLIDLGVFQDAEHCLGFFGDRRTDKNVANKFQGVETPSQSRYVGYYEKVVVAGRQLPLEIPMIITKITLHGMSTVGAGDGSELRFTLQSRAHTIPFQAHLGMQKNCKVMVERSVGLVHVFLLNAPIIRGDTRIMFFTDSRKIPCGYEKSPFFFWFHTGFITDNILRLERHELDNPHKSKTWNVFQEDFAITVHFETDSMTRAY
;
A
#
# COMPACT_ATOMS: atom_id res chain seq x y z
N MET A 1 -29.88 -55.81 -67.38
CA MET A 1 -29.00 -54.67 -67.48
C MET A 1 -29.58 -53.61 -66.56
N GLY A 2 -29.16 -53.60 -65.35
CA GLY A 2 -29.54 -52.66 -64.29
C GLY A 2 -28.31 -52.11 -63.68
N GLU A 3 -28.23 -50.82 -63.55
CA GLU A 3 -27.22 -50.15 -62.75
C GLU A 3 -27.90 -49.59 -61.49
N GLU A 4 -27.45 -50.08 -60.34
CA GLU A 4 -27.81 -49.53 -59.04
C GLU A 4 -26.85 -48.40 -58.70
N ALA A 5 -27.41 -47.18 -58.45
CA ALA A 5 -26.67 -46.07 -57.93
C ALA A 5 -26.77 -46.06 -56.41
N GLY A 6 -25.62 -46.21 -55.76
CA GLY A 6 -25.48 -46.13 -54.31
C GLY A 6 -25.55 -44.69 -53.80
N VAL A 7 -26.42 -44.46 -52.82
CA VAL A 7 -26.54 -43.21 -52.06
C VAL A 7 -25.58 -43.23 -50.90
N ASN A 8 -24.54 -42.37 -50.90
CA ASN A 8 -23.67 -42.11 -49.75
C ASN A 8 -24.35 -41.10 -48.82
N GLY A 9 -24.74 -41.57 -47.64
CA GLY A 9 -25.16 -40.72 -46.53
C GLY A 9 -23.93 -40.18 -45.77
N THR A 10 -23.78 -38.87 -45.77
CA THR A 10 -22.88 -38.16 -44.90
C THR A 10 -23.59 -37.87 -43.58
N GLY A 11 -23.24 -38.57 -42.51
CA GLY A 11 -23.61 -38.22 -41.14
C GLY A 11 -22.86 -36.97 -40.65
N PRO A 12 -23.42 -36.20 -39.71
CA PRO A 12 -22.74 -35.02 -39.16
C PRO A 12 -21.57 -35.41 -38.23
N ALA A 13 -20.44 -34.74 -38.36
CA ALA A 13 -19.33 -34.83 -37.46
C ALA A 13 -19.68 -34.09 -36.15
N GLU A 14 -20.04 -34.83 -35.14
CA GLU A 14 -20.08 -34.35 -33.76
C GLU A 14 -18.77 -34.75 -33.07
N GLY A 15 -18.17 -33.84 -32.27
CA GLY A 15 -17.21 -34.19 -31.25
C GLY A 15 -15.75 -33.73 -31.47
N GLY A 16 -15.50 -32.43 -31.48
CA GLY A 16 -14.13 -31.92 -31.47
C GLY A 16 -13.88 -30.75 -30.50
N GLY A 17 -14.91 -30.32 -29.74
CA GLY A 17 -14.82 -29.16 -28.85
C GLY A 17 -14.53 -29.48 -27.37
N ASP A 18 -14.89 -30.65 -26.92
CA ASP A 18 -14.93 -30.97 -25.47
C ASP A 18 -13.58 -31.48 -24.91
N GLU A 19 -12.79 -32.17 -25.70
CA GLU A 19 -11.47 -32.70 -25.27
C GLU A 19 -10.43 -31.58 -25.08
N GLY A 20 -10.51 -30.48 -25.82
CA GLY A 20 -9.59 -29.34 -25.70
C GLY A 20 -9.80 -28.52 -24.43
N GLU A 21 -11.07 -28.34 -24.03
CA GLU A 21 -11.42 -27.60 -22.81
C GLU A 21 -11.12 -28.42 -21.54
N GLU A 22 -11.33 -29.74 -21.55
CA GLU A 22 -10.96 -30.61 -20.42
C GLU A 22 -9.44 -30.68 -20.21
N ASP A 23 -8.64 -30.71 -21.28
CA ASP A 23 -7.18 -30.70 -21.17
C ASP A 23 -6.63 -29.34 -20.70
N GLU A 24 -7.26 -28.25 -21.11
CA GLU A 24 -6.90 -26.91 -20.62
C GLU A 24 -7.27 -26.74 -19.13
N GLN A 25 -8.43 -27.22 -18.71
CA GLN A 25 -8.83 -27.26 -17.30
C GLN A 25 -7.93 -28.16 -16.45
N LYS A 26 -7.55 -29.33 -16.92
CA LYS A 26 -6.59 -30.22 -16.25
C LYS A 26 -5.20 -29.59 -16.12
N GLN A 27 -4.73 -28.87 -17.15
CA GLN A 27 -3.47 -28.13 -17.10
C GLN A 27 -3.53 -26.95 -16.12
N VAL A 28 -4.65 -26.22 -16.05
CA VAL A 28 -4.85 -25.13 -15.09
C VAL A 28 -4.87 -25.68 -13.67
N ILE A 29 -5.59 -26.77 -13.39
CA ILE A 29 -5.63 -27.43 -12.08
C ILE A 29 -4.23 -27.93 -11.68
N GLN A 30 -3.52 -28.56 -12.60
CA GLN A 30 -2.17 -29.07 -12.34
C GLN A 30 -1.16 -27.94 -12.09
N ARG A 31 -1.29 -26.81 -12.78
CA ARG A 31 -0.51 -25.58 -12.53
C ARG A 31 -0.84 -24.97 -11.17
N THR A 32 -2.12 -24.91 -10.82
CA THR A 32 -2.58 -24.38 -9.53
C THR A 32 -2.09 -25.27 -8.37
N THR A 33 -2.13 -26.58 -8.52
CA THR A 33 -1.63 -27.53 -7.51
C THR A 33 -0.11 -27.40 -7.31
N LYS A 34 0.67 -27.30 -8.40
CA LYS A 34 2.12 -27.02 -8.32
C LYS A 34 2.44 -25.68 -7.65
N PHE A 35 1.60 -24.66 -7.84
CA PHE A 35 1.75 -23.37 -7.19
C PHE A 35 1.49 -23.45 -5.68
N LEU A 36 0.49 -24.21 -5.27
CA LEU A 36 0.14 -24.42 -3.85
C LEU A 36 1.16 -25.29 -3.12
N GLU A 37 1.69 -26.33 -3.77
CA GLU A 37 2.78 -27.17 -3.23
C GLU A 37 4.06 -26.37 -3.01
N TYR A 38 4.44 -25.49 -3.96
CA TYR A 38 5.61 -24.62 -3.81
C TYR A 38 5.48 -23.63 -2.64
N ASP A 39 4.26 -23.18 -2.33
CA ASP A 39 4.00 -22.26 -1.20
C ASP A 39 4.09 -22.99 0.16
N ALA A 40 3.71 -24.25 0.21
CA ALA A 40 3.88 -25.14 1.38
C ALA A 40 5.37 -25.43 1.64
N ASP A 41 6.13 -25.76 0.60
CA ASP A 41 7.58 -26.02 0.69
C ASP A 41 8.38 -24.77 1.13
N GLN A 42 8.01 -23.56 0.67
CA GLN A 42 8.64 -22.32 1.13
C GLN A 42 8.37 -22.05 2.60
N HIS A 43 7.18 -22.35 3.08
CA HIS A 43 6.83 -22.17 4.50
C HIS A 43 7.58 -23.19 5.39
N GLU A 44 7.73 -24.42 4.93
CA GLU A 44 8.51 -25.47 5.61
C GLU A 44 10.02 -25.13 5.65
N ILE A 45 10.57 -24.59 4.56
CA ILE A 45 11.98 -24.15 4.49
C ILE A 45 12.23 -22.94 5.41
N GLU A 46 11.29 -22.00 5.54
CA GLU A 46 11.39 -20.89 6.48
C GLU A 46 11.37 -21.36 7.95
N VAL A 47 10.61 -22.41 8.25
CA VAL A 47 10.53 -23.05 9.58
C VAL A 47 11.79 -23.86 9.89
N GLU A 48 12.32 -24.63 8.91
CA GLU A 48 13.56 -25.43 9.09
C GLU A 48 14.82 -24.56 9.24
N MET A 49 14.88 -23.38 8.66
CA MET A 49 16.03 -22.47 8.80
C MET A 49 16.09 -21.74 10.16
N GLY A 50 15.24 -22.12 11.12
CA GLY A 50 15.35 -21.66 12.51
C GLY A 50 15.07 -20.15 12.68
N PHE A 51 14.34 -19.56 11.76
CA PHE A 51 13.67 -18.29 12.05
C PHE A 51 12.55 -18.61 13.05
N GLU A 52 12.89 -18.49 14.35
CA GLU A 52 11.86 -18.41 15.39
C GLU A 52 10.83 -17.40 14.90
N ASP A 53 9.66 -17.90 14.57
CA ASP A 53 8.55 -17.12 14.04
C ASP A 53 8.28 -15.96 15.03
N PRO A 54 8.63 -14.68 14.68
CA PRO A 54 8.34 -13.56 15.55
C PRO A 54 6.85 -13.36 15.73
N SER A 55 6.04 -14.14 15.02
CA SER A 55 4.58 -14.03 14.92
C SER A 55 3.82 -14.65 16.07
N ASN A 56 4.43 -15.57 16.82
CA ASN A 56 3.79 -16.10 18.03
C ASN A 56 4.26 -15.31 19.25
N PRO A 57 3.52 -14.29 19.70
CA PRO A 57 3.85 -13.66 20.96
C PRO A 57 3.80 -14.74 22.06
N PRO A 58 4.83 -14.83 22.89
CA PRO A 58 4.82 -15.76 24.02
C PRO A 58 3.55 -15.49 24.85
N VAL A 59 2.96 -16.56 25.37
CA VAL A 59 1.73 -16.49 26.17
C VAL A 59 1.85 -15.36 27.20
N PRO A 60 0.87 -14.42 27.26
CA PRO A 60 0.92 -13.33 28.22
C PRO A 60 1.00 -13.88 29.66
N GLY A 61 2.03 -13.49 30.41
CA GLY A 61 2.24 -13.92 31.78
C GLY A 61 3.54 -13.35 32.35
N PHE A 62 3.77 -13.52 33.66
CA PHE A 62 5.02 -13.16 34.33
C PHE A 62 6.19 -14.10 33.95
N ASN A 63 6.31 -14.49 32.70
CA ASN A 63 7.41 -15.29 32.20
C ASN A 63 8.54 -14.37 31.74
N LEU A 64 9.78 -14.69 32.12
CA LEU A 64 10.99 -13.95 31.74
C LEU A 64 11.08 -13.74 30.23
N TYR A 65 10.72 -14.75 29.44
CA TYR A 65 10.72 -14.71 27.98
C TYR A 65 9.72 -13.67 27.42
N TYR A 66 8.52 -13.59 28.00
CA TYR A 66 7.52 -12.56 27.63
C TYR A 66 7.99 -11.14 27.97
N MET A 67 8.64 -10.97 29.14
CA MET A 67 9.20 -9.68 29.55
C MET A 67 10.34 -9.25 28.63
N GLN A 68 11.24 -10.17 28.26
CA GLN A 68 12.32 -9.91 27.32
C GLN A 68 11.78 -9.52 25.94
N TRP A 69 10.81 -10.26 25.41
CA TRP A 69 10.15 -9.97 24.15
C TRP A 69 9.48 -8.58 24.15
N ARG A 70 8.75 -8.26 25.22
CA ARG A 70 8.09 -6.95 25.37
C ARG A 70 9.10 -5.80 25.46
N THR A 71 10.14 -5.97 26.23
CA THR A 71 11.22 -4.98 26.38
C THR A 71 11.96 -4.78 25.08
N ARG A 72 12.30 -5.85 24.36
CA ARG A 72 12.92 -5.79 23.04
C ARG A 72 12.05 -4.99 22.08
N ARG A 73 10.75 -5.32 21.98
CA ARG A 73 9.79 -4.61 21.09
C ARG A 73 9.67 -3.12 21.44
N PHE A 74 9.72 -2.77 22.72
CA PHE A 74 9.70 -1.39 23.18
C PHE A 74 10.97 -0.62 22.77
N VAL A 75 12.16 -1.17 23.06
CA VAL A 75 13.45 -0.49 22.78
C VAL A 75 13.74 -0.43 21.28
N GLU A 76 13.32 -1.43 20.50
CA GLU A 76 13.47 -1.44 19.04
C GLU A 76 12.39 -0.60 18.33
N HIS A 77 11.39 -0.11 19.05
CA HIS A 77 10.31 0.69 18.45
C HIS A 77 10.87 1.98 17.83
N PHE A 78 10.43 2.31 16.61
CA PHE A 78 10.95 3.45 15.83
C PHE A 78 10.93 4.76 16.61
N VAL A 79 9.85 5.05 17.36
CA VAL A 79 9.72 6.29 18.14
C VAL A 79 10.76 6.38 19.25
N VAL A 80 11.05 5.26 19.94
CA VAL A 80 12.08 5.21 21.00
C VAL A 80 13.47 5.45 20.41
N ARG A 81 13.77 4.81 19.27
CA ARG A 81 15.01 5.00 18.51
C ARG A 81 15.18 6.44 18.03
N LEU A 82 14.10 7.03 17.49
CA LEU A 82 14.10 8.42 17.06
C LEU A 82 14.36 9.37 18.23
N LEU A 83 13.69 9.14 19.38
CA LEU A 83 13.92 9.90 20.59
C LEU A 83 15.39 9.81 21.05
N THR A 84 15.96 8.61 21.11
CA THR A 84 17.38 8.41 21.44
C THR A 84 18.29 9.21 20.50
N ALA A 85 18.04 9.17 19.18
CA ALA A 85 18.84 9.93 18.21
C ALA A 85 18.71 11.47 18.43
N ILE A 86 17.50 11.97 18.70
CA ILE A 86 17.28 13.38 19.02
C ILE A 86 18.04 13.77 20.29
N LEU A 87 17.96 12.96 21.34
CA LEU A 87 18.67 13.22 22.60
C LEU A 87 20.19 13.23 22.41
N ILE A 88 20.76 12.36 21.57
CA ILE A 88 22.18 12.40 21.23
C ILE A 88 22.54 13.72 20.55
N VAL A 89 21.73 14.20 19.60
CA VAL A 89 21.97 15.48 18.92
C VAL A 89 21.89 16.65 19.89
N VAL A 90 20.89 16.67 20.78
CA VAL A 90 20.74 17.72 21.80
C VAL A 90 21.93 17.71 22.78
N ASP A 91 22.35 16.53 23.26
CA ASP A 91 23.52 16.40 24.11
C ASP A 91 24.81 16.90 23.44
N MET A 92 24.95 16.63 22.13
CA MET A 92 26.08 17.16 21.35
C MET A 92 26.03 18.69 21.24
N ILE A 93 24.86 19.30 21.04
CA ILE A 93 24.71 20.75 21.02
C ILE A 93 25.11 21.35 22.38
N ILE A 94 24.67 20.75 23.47
CA ILE A 94 25.04 21.17 24.83
C ILE A 94 26.57 21.10 25.02
N LEU A 95 27.21 20.00 24.64
CA LEU A 95 28.66 19.86 24.72
C LEU A 95 29.41 20.89 23.89
N PHE A 96 28.91 21.25 22.71
CA PHE A 96 29.48 22.34 21.89
C PHE A 96 29.33 23.68 22.57
N VAL A 97 28.17 24.02 23.14
CA VAL A 97 27.95 25.28 23.87
C VAL A 97 28.92 25.39 25.07
N ASP A 98 29.07 24.32 25.84
CA ASP A 98 30.00 24.26 26.95
C ASP A 98 31.46 24.42 26.53
N LEU A 99 31.83 23.84 25.39
CA LEU A 99 33.21 23.92 24.88
C LEU A 99 33.59 25.34 24.42
N PHE A 100 32.63 26.09 23.85
CA PHE A 100 32.87 27.48 23.44
C PHE A 100 32.81 28.50 24.59
N ASN A 101 32.26 28.12 25.75
CA ASN A 101 32.16 28.97 26.93
C ASN A 101 32.83 28.35 28.18
N PRO A 102 34.14 28.03 28.14
CA PRO A 102 34.81 27.23 29.19
C PRO A 102 34.93 27.97 30.54
N HIS A 103 34.75 29.30 30.54
CA HIS A 103 34.87 30.14 31.75
C HIS A 103 33.53 30.43 32.41
N VAL A 104 32.41 30.05 31.81
CA VAL A 104 31.07 30.21 32.39
C VAL A 104 30.69 28.92 33.08
N LYS A 105 30.50 28.96 34.39
CA LYS A 105 29.98 27.80 35.14
C LYS A 105 28.51 27.60 34.79
N ASN A 106 28.21 26.64 33.91
CA ASN A 106 26.85 26.34 33.42
C ASN A 106 26.33 25.08 34.10
N ASP A 107 26.19 25.06 35.44
CA ASP A 107 25.69 23.93 36.22
C ASP A 107 24.42 23.29 35.61
N PRO A 108 23.41 24.03 35.09
CA PRO A 108 22.22 23.42 34.49
C PRO A 108 22.51 22.57 33.25
N LEU A 109 23.45 22.98 32.39
CA LEU A 109 23.77 22.25 31.15
C LEU A 109 24.47 20.95 31.42
N GLU A 110 25.35 20.91 32.46
CA GLU A 110 26.05 19.69 32.87
C GLU A 110 25.10 18.66 33.50
N TYR A 111 24.18 19.12 34.36
CA TYR A 111 23.12 18.23 34.87
C TYR A 111 22.22 17.69 33.76
N CYS A 112 21.93 18.45 32.72
CA CYS A 112 21.23 17.97 31.53
C CYS A 112 22.03 16.90 30.81
N SER A 113 23.34 17.10 30.59
CA SER A 113 24.20 16.11 29.93
C SER A 113 24.33 14.83 30.76
N LEU A 114 24.38 14.94 32.09
CA LEU A 114 24.36 13.79 33.00
C LEU A 114 23.02 13.04 32.92
N ALA A 115 21.89 13.76 32.85
CA ALA A 115 20.57 13.15 32.70
C ALA A 115 20.46 12.37 31.37
N PHE A 116 20.95 12.92 30.26
CA PHE A 116 21.02 12.21 28.99
C PHE A 116 21.91 10.98 29.02
N SER A 117 23.10 11.09 29.67
CA SER A 117 24.00 9.95 29.87
C SER A 117 23.33 8.84 30.67
N THR A 118 22.54 9.20 31.69
CA THR A 118 21.76 8.26 32.51
C THR A 118 20.67 7.58 31.65
N TYR A 119 19.97 8.33 30.81
CA TYR A 119 19.01 7.78 29.87
C TYR A 119 19.65 6.75 28.92
N PHE A 120 20.81 7.07 28.33
CA PHE A 120 21.53 6.14 27.45
C PHE A 120 22.01 4.88 28.19
N MET A 121 22.40 5.01 29.44
CA MET A 121 22.74 3.85 30.28
C MET A 121 21.53 2.93 30.49
N ILE A 122 20.39 3.49 30.87
CA ILE A 122 19.16 2.73 31.06
C ILE A 122 18.75 2.06 29.75
N GLU A 123 18.83 2.76 28.62
CA GLU A 123 18.48 2.24 27.30
C GLU A 123 19.34 1.03 26.92
N VAL A 124 20.65 1.08 27.15
CA VAL A 124 21.57 -0.04 26.88
C VAL A 124 21.27 -1.23 27.80
N ILE A 125 20.98 -0.99 29.09
CA ILE A 125 20.59 -2.05 30.02
C ILE A 125 19.31 -2.74 29.56
N LEU A 126 18.31 -1.98 29.12
CA LEU A 126 17.07 -2.52 28.57
C LEU A 126 17.31 -3.31 27.27
N ARG A 127 18.25 -2.88 26.40
CA ARG A 127 18.66 -3.65 25.22
C ARG A 127 19.31 -4.97 25.59
N ILE A 128 20.24 -4.96 26.55
CA ILE A 128 20.91 -6.19 27.05
C ILE A 128 19.86 -7.15 27.60
N PHE A 129 18.91 -6.66 28.39
CA PHE A 129 17.83 -7.47 28.94
C PHE A 129 16.92 -8.03 27.84
N GLY A 130 16.46 -7.20 26.88
CA GLY A 130 15.51 -7.58 25.83
C GLY A 130 16.09 -8.55 24.80
N LEU A 131 17.36 -8.42 24.41
CA LEU A 131 18.05 -9.31 23.47
C LEU A 131 18.65 -10.54 24.15
N GLY A 132 18.84 -10.48 25.46
CA GLY A 132 19.64 -11.42 26.21
C GLY A 132 21.15 -11.18 26.04
N PRO A 133 21.94 -11.33 27.11
CA PRO A 133 23.36 -10.94 27.11
C PRO A 133 24.19 -11.72 26.07
N LYS A 134 23.92 -13.01 25.88
CA LYS A 134 24.65 -13.83 24.89
C LYS A 134 24.50 -13.32 23.47
N VAL A 135 23.26 -12.96 23.07
CA VAL A 135 22.95 -12.45 21.74
C VAL A 135 23.45 -11.03 21.56
N PHE A 136 23.30 -10.18 22.59
CA PHE A 136 23.76 -8.80 22.57
C PHE A 136 25.27 -8.69 22.33
N PHE A 137 26.09 -9.39 23.12
CA PHE A 137 27.55 -9.33 23.03
C PHE A 137 28.15 -10.13 21.87
N ARG A 138 27.38 -11.02 21.21
CA ARG A 138 27.83 -11.68 19.98
C ARG A 138 28.07 -10.70 18.83
N ALA A 139 27.35 -9.59 18.80
CA ALA A 139 27.52 -8.54 17.83
C ALA A 139 28.54 -7.50 18.38
N TRP A 140 29.75 -7.44 17.79
CA TRP A 140 30.83 -6.56 18.24
C TRP A 140 30.46 -5.08 18.36
N HIS A 141 29.59 -4.60 17.47
CA HIS A 141 29.09 -3.22 17.47
C HIS A 141 28.19 -2.91 18.68
N ASN A 142 27.41 -3.88 19.18
CA ASN A 142 26.64 -3.70 20.41
C ASN A 142 27.55 -3.65 21.64
N ALA A 143 28.62 -4.48 21.66
CA ALA A 143 29.60 -4.46 22.72
C ALA A 143 30.35 -3.11 22.77
N LEU A 144 30.72 -2.57 21.61
CA LEU A 144 31.37 -1.26 21.50
C LEU A 144 30.42 -0.12 21.89
N ASP A 145 29.12 -0.16 21.50
CA ASP A 145 28.09 0.81 21.92
C ASP A 145 27.97 0.79 23.47
N CYS A 146 27.85 -0.38 24.07
CA CYS A 146 27.80 -0.55 25.51
C CYS A 146 29.05 0.06 26.20
N PHE A 147 30.24 -0.26 25.70
CA PHE A 147 31.48 0.31 26.21
C PHE A 147 31.48 1.84 26.15
N LEU A 148 31.13 2.42 25.02
CA LEU A 148 31.08 3.88 24.84
C LEU A 148 30.06 4.55 25.75
N VAL A 149 28.88 3.95 25.95
CA VAL A 149 27.87 4.49 26.87
C VAL A 149 28.35 4.46 28.31
N VAL A 150 28.88 3.33 28.78
CA VAL A 150 29.41 3.20 30.12
C VAL A 150 30.58 4.18 30.36
N PHE A 151 31.51 4.21 29.41
CA PHE A 151 32.69 5.09 29.50
C PHE A 151 32.28 6.57 29.56
N THR A 152 31.38 7.02 28.65
CA THR A 152 30.91 8.42 28.62
C THR A 152 30.02 8.77 29.82
N PHE A 153 29.29 7.82 30.39
CA PHE A 153 28.57 8.01 31.64
C PHE A 153 29.52 8.26 32.82
N ILE A 154 30.56 7.42 32.96
CA ILE A 154 31.61 7.62 34.00
C ILE A 154 32.25 9.00 33.84
N LEU A 155 32.64 9.39 32.62
CA LEU A 155 33.21 10.71 32.35
C LEU A 155 32.26 11.85 32.75
N SER A 156 30.95 11.71 32.50
CA SER A 156 29.96 12.72 32.90
C SER A 156 29.87 12.87 34.42
N VAL A 157 29.88 11.75 35.15
CA VAL A 157 29.88 11.77 36.62
C VAL A 157 31.18 12.41 37.16
N VAL A 158 32.33 12.01 36.61
CA VAL A 158 33.64 12.57 37.01
C VAL A 158 33.70 14.08 36.74
N THR A 159 33.19 14.56 35.61
CA THR A 159 33.17 15.99 35.30
C THR A 159 32.35 16.77 36.32
N VAL A 160 31.12 16.32 36.62
CA VAL A 160 30.29 16.97 37.67
C VAL A 160 30.96 16.96 39.04
N CYS A 161 31.64 15.87 39.39
CA CYS A 161 32.39 15.81 40.65
C CYS A 161 33.58 16.78 40.68
N LEU A 162 34.35 16.90 39.59
CA LEU A 162 35.52 17.78 39.50
C LEU A 162 35.12 19.26 39.50
N GLU A 163 34.05 19.64 38.87
CA GLU A 163 33.55 21.04 38.83
C GLU A 163 33.10 21.54 40.20
N ASN A 164 32.66 20.64 41.06
CA ASN A 164 32.28 20.97 42.43
C ASN A 164 33.48 21.06 43.39
N MET A 165 34.74 20.82 42.92
CA MET A 165 35.94 20.93 43.75
C MET A 165 36.49 22.38 43.77
N PRO A 166 37.00 22.86 44.93
CA PRO A 166 37.53 24.24 45.04
C PRO A 166 38.77 24.52 44.17
N SER A 167 39.53 23.48 43.79
CA SER A 167 40.75 23.55 42.98
C SER A 167 40.59 22.97 41.59
N ASN A 168 39.60 23.45 40.87
CA ASN A 168 39.18 22.86 39.58
C ASN A 168 40.25 23.07 38.48
N PRO A 169 40.85 22.03 37.91
CA PRO A 169 41.75 22.15 36.76
C PRO A 169 40.92 22.28 35.45
N VAL A 170 40.64 23.52 35.04
CA VAL A 170 39.84 23.85 33.85
C VAL A 170 40.30 23.06 32.62
N SER A 171 41.62 22.89 32.44
CA SER A 171 42.18 22.12 31.32
C SER A 171 41.77 20.63 31.32
N LEU A 172 41.65 20.01 32.49
CA LEU A 172 41.21 18.63 32.61
C LEU A 172 39.71 18.48 32.28
N VAL A 173 38.89 19.41 32.76
CA VAL A 173 37.46 19.43 32.46
C VAL A 173 37.20 19.58 30.96
N VAL A 174 37.89 20.49 30.28
CA VAL A 174 37.84 20.67 28.83
C VAL A 174 38.26 19.40 28.09
N ALA A 175 39.33 18.74 28.52
CA ALA A 175 39.78 17.47 27.93
C ALA A 175 38.72 16.36 28.07
N LEU A 176 38.09 16.24 29.25
CA LEU A 176 37.03 15.26 29.49
C LEU A 176 35.77 15.54 28.65
N ARG A 177 35.43 16.81 28.45
CA ARG A 177 34.35 17.23 27.55
C ARG A 177 34.64 16.84 26.09
N LEU A 178 35.87 17.07 25.60
CA LEU A 178 36.28 16.66 24.24
C LEU A 178 36.16 15.15 24.02
N VAL A 179 36.55 14.34 25.00
CA VAL A 179 36.44 12.88 24.91
C VAL A 179 34.96 12.44 24.79
N ARG A 180 34.02 13.18 25.39
CA ARG A 180 32.58 12.88 25.25
C ARG A 180 32.07 13.03 23.82
N LEU A 181 32.76 13.78 22.92
CA LEU A 181 32.41 13.89 21.51
C LEU A 181 32.43 12.53 20.77
N VAL A 182 33.08 11.53 21.33
CA VAL A 182 33.05 10.14 20.84
C VAL A 182 31.60 9.62 20.68
N ARG A 183 30.63 10.17 21.42
CA ARG A 183 29.20 9.83 21.25
C ARG A 183 28.68 10.09 19.84
N ILE A 184 29.32 10.94 19.03
CA ILE A 184 28.92 11.21 17.63
C ILE A 184 28.96 9.93 16.79
N THR A 185 29.85 9.00 17.11
CA THR A 185 29.95 7.71 16.41
C THR A 185 28.66 6.88 16.56
N ARG A 186 27.95 7.06 17.67
CA ARG A 186 26.68 6.42 17.93
C ARG A 186 25.59 6.85 16.94
N ILE A 187 25.60 8.11 16.48
CA ILE A 187 24.68 8.61 15.46
C ILE A 187 24.85 7.85 14.13
N LEU A 188 26.10 7.52 13.77
CA LEU A 188 26.40 6.79 12.54
C LEU A 188 25.83 5.37 12.56
N TRP A 189 25.81 4.73 13.71
CA TRP A 189 25.23 3.39 13.88
C TRP A 189 23.72 3.43 13.99
N GLU A 190 23.17 4.40 14.72
CA GLU A 190 21.72 4.60 14.85
C GLU A 190 21.07 4.94 13.50
N ARG A 191 21.79 5.59 12.57
CA ARG A 191 21.34 5.90 11.22
C ARG A 191 20.78 4.66 10.49
N ARG A 192 21.45 3.51 10.57
CA ARG A 192 20.99 2.27 9.91
C ARG A 192 19.69 1.76 10.52
N HIS A 193 19.58 1.81 11.83
CA HIS A 193 18.37 1.40 12.55
C HIS A 193 17.21 2.37 12.28
N LEU A 194 17.47 3.67 12.27
CA LEU A 194 16.48 4.69 11.93
C LEU A 194 15.98 4.54 10.49
N GLN A 195 16.87 4.24 9.54
CA GLN A 195 16.46 3.98 8.16
C GLN A 195 15.55 2.75 8.06
N ARG A 196 15.89 1.64 8.72
CA ARG A 196 15.04 0.44 8.78
C ARG A 196 13.70 0.76 9.42
N GLY A 197 13.70 1.43 10.56
CA GLY A 197 12.48 1.85 11.24
C GLY A 197 11.62 2.79 10.40
N ALA A 198 12.23 3.76 9.69
CA ALA A 198 11.52 4.65 8.79
C ALA A 198 10.93 3.90 7.59
N ARG A 199 11.65 2.93 7.02
CA ARG A 199 11.14 2.05 5.96
C ARG A 199 9.95 1.24 6.44
N GLN A 200 10.03 0.64 7.63
CA GLN A 200 8.91 -0.11 8.21
C GLN A 200 7.72 0.79 8.51
N PHE A 201 7.96 1.99 9.06
CA PHE A 201 6.89 2.96 9.33
C PHE A 201 6.13 3.37 8.05
N VAL A 202 6.85 3.65 6.96
CA VAL A 202 6.25 3.99 5.65
C VAL A 202 5.57 2.78 5.01
N SER A 203 6.14 1.60 5.15
CA SER A 203 5.53 0.34 4.66
C SER A 203 4.33 -0.08 5.51
N GLN A 204 4.19 0.45 6.73
CA GLN A 204 3.19 -0.02 7.70
C GLN A 204 3.40 -1.52 7.97
N ASN A 205 2.34 -2.31 7.88
CA ASN A 205 2.38 -3.77 7.99
C ASN A 205 2.28 -4.48 6.63
N LYS A 206 2.84 -3.90 5.58
CA LYS A 206 3.07 -4.64 4.34
C LYS A 206 4.24 -5.59 4.53
N ARG A 207 4.14 -6.80 3.98
CA ARG A 207 5.26 -7.74 3.96
C ARG A 207 6.44 -7.12 3.22
N ARG A 208 7.64 -7.30 3.79
CA ARG A 208 8.90 -6.83 3.24
C ARG A 208 9.80 -8.03 2.91
N TYR A 209 10.55 -7.91 1.84
CA TYR A 209 11.59 -8.88 1.53
C TYR A 209 12.86 -8.50 2.31
N GLN A 210 13.21 -9.29 3.32
CA GLN A 210 14.34 -9.03 4.24
C GLN A 210 15.34 -10.20 4.24
N GLN A 211 15.66 -10.73 3.06
CA GLN A 211 16.55 -11.87 2.87
C GLN A 211 17.73 -11.49 1.96
N HIS A 212 18.80 -12.29 1.94
CA HIS A 212 19.98 -12.15 1.07
C HIS A 212 20.61 -10.75 1.08
N GLY A 213 20.54 -10.04 2.22
CA GLY A 213 21.08 -8.69 2.37
C GLY A 213 20.23 -7.58 1.73
N PHE A 214 19.00 -7.86 1.37
CA PHE A 214 18.01 -6.89 0.92
C PHE A 214 17.03 -6.51 2.03
N ASP A 215 16.48 -5.30 1.97
CA ASP A 215 15.36 -4.84 2.78
C ASP A 215 14.45 -3.95 1.91
N LEU A 216 13.51 -4.61 1.20
CA LEU A 216 12.66 -4.00 0.20
C LEU A 216 11.18 -4.14 0.58
N ASP A 217 10.37 -3.10 0.32
CA ASP A 217 8.91 -3.16 0.32
C ASP A 217 8.44 -3.89 -0.94
N LEU A 218 8.58 -5.20 -0.91
CA LEU A 218 8.37 -6.14 -2.00
C LEU A 218 7.82 -7.44 -1.43
N THR A 219 6.89 -8.06 -2.13
CA THR A 219 6.26 -9.32 -1.75
C THR A 219 6.06 -10.18 -2.99
N TYR A 220 6.46 -11.43 -2.95
CA TYR A 220 6.02 -12.42 -3.92
C TYR A 220 4.57 -12.78 -3.61
N VAL A 221 3.65 -12.30 -4.46
CA VAL A 221 2.23 -12.67 -4.39
C VAL A 221 2.06 -14.10 -4.86
N MET A 222 2.77 -14.45 -5.94
CA MET A 222 2.96 -15.79 -6.49
C MET A 222 4.45 -15.95 -6.83
N PRO A 223 4.97 -17.17 -7.05
CA PRO A 223 6.41 -17.38 -7.32
C PRO A 223 6.98 -16.54 -8.45
N ARG A 224 6.15 -16.23 -9.45
CA ARG A 224 6.54 -15.43 -10.63
C ARG A 224 5.92 -14.04 -10.68
N VAL A 225 5.22 -13.60 -9.60
CA VAL A 225 4.49 -12.34 -9.54
C VAL A 225 4.87 -11.57 -8.28
N ILE A 226 5.54 -10.45 -8.47
CA ILE A 226 6.00 -9.57 -7.39
C ILE A 226 5.11 -8.31 -7.33
N ALA A 227 4.65 -7.97 -6.12
CA ALA A 227 4.05 -6.68 -5.79
C ALA A 227 5.05 -5.84 -5.00
N MET A 228 5.34 -4.61 -5.43
CA MET A 228 6.26 -3.75 -4.70
C MET A 228 5.82 -2.28 -4.67
N SER A 229 6.39 -1.50 -3.74
CA SER A 229 6.24 -0.06 -3.75
C SER A 229 7.20 0.59 -4.76
N PHE A 230 6.94 1.86 -5.09
CA PHE A 230 7.67 2.63 -6.11
C PHE A 230 9.18 2.67 -5.84
N PRO A 231 10.03 2.31 -6.83
CA PRO A 231 11.48 2.52 -6.77
C PRO A 231 11.78 4.02 -6.74
N SER A 232 12.46 4.48 -5.70
CA SER A 232 12.63 5.91 -5.42
C SER A 232 14.10 6.32 -5.48
N THR A 233 14.35 7.57 -5.84
CA THR A 233 15.67 8.20 -5.88
C THR A 233 15.78 9.32 -4.84
N GLY A 234 17.00 9.80 -4.59
CA GLY A 234 17.27 10.95 -3.75
C GLY A 234 16.84 10.75 -2.29
N ARG A 235 16.26 11.78 -1.66
CA ARG A 235 15.87 11.72 -0.24
C ARG A 235 14.81 10.66 0.07
N MET A 236 13.97 10.32 -0.89
CA MET A 236 12.92 9.31 -0.69
C MET A 236 13.48 7.89 -0.60
N SER A 237 14.63 7.60 -1.19
CA SER A 237 15.26 6.26 -1.11
C SER A 237 15.68 5.88 0.30
N MET A 238 15.81 6.85 1.22
CA MET A 238 16.14 6.57 2.62
C MET A 238 15.04 5.80 3.36
N TYR A 239 13.75 6.05 3.00
CA TYR A 239 12.60 5.47 3.68
C TYR A 239 11.64 4.71 2.74
N ARG A 240 11.93 4.64 1.44
CA ARG A 240 11.24 3.83 0.42
C ARG A 240 12.25 2.87 -0.23
N ASN A 241 11.78 2.08 -1.20
CA ASN A 241 12.66 1.25 -2.01
C ASN A 241 13.67 2.15 -2.74
N ASP A 242 14.95 1.95 -2.47
CA ASP A 242 16.00 2.58 -3.28
C ASP A 242 16.03 1.91 -4.65
N ILE A 243 15.97 2.70 -5.73
CA ILE A 243 15.93 2.16 -7.09
C ILE A 243 17.16 1.31 -7.43
N LYS A 244 18.34 1.68 -6.91
CA LYS A 244 19.58 0.91 -7.12
C LYS A 244 19.53 -0.45 -6.42
N GLU A 245 18.92 -0.50 -5.23
CA GLU A 245 18.71 -1.76 -4.51
C GLU A 245 17.66 -2.63 -5.19
N VAL A 246 16.60 -2.03 -5.77
CA VAL A 246 15.63 -2.77 -6.57
C VAL A 246 16.27 -3.33 -7.83
N ALA A 247 17.07 -2.54 -8.56
CA ALA A 247 17.80 -3.01 -9.75
C ALA A 247 18.77 -4.14 -9.37
N ARG A 248 19.56 -3.96 -8.31
CA ARG A 248 20.46 -5.00 -7.79
C ARG A 248 19.70 -6.28 -7.42
N PHE A 249 18.53 -6.15 -6.81
CA PHE A 249 17.68 -7.30 -6.48
C PHE A 249 17.24 -8.05 -7.74
N MET A 250 16.71 -7.34 -8.73
CA MET A 250 16.25 -7.93 -9.98
C MET A 250 17.39 -8.63 -10.73
N ASP A 251 18.55 -7.98 -10.86
CA ASP A 251 19.71 -8.53 -11.56
C ASP A 251 20.37 -9.69 -10.82
N THR A 252 20.23 -9.77 -9.49
CA THR A 252 20.83 -10.85 -8.67
C THR A 252 19.91 -12.05 -8.55
N GLN A 253 18.61 -11.83 -8.30
CA GLN A 253 17.65 -12.90 -8.05
C GLN A 253 17.02 -13.44 -9.35
N HIS A 254 16.89 -12.58 -10.38
CA HIS A 254 16.21 -12.90 -11.64
C HIS A 254 17.01 -12.38 -12.85
N PRO A 255 18.28 -12.76 -13.02
CA PRO A 255 19.18 -12.20 -14.05
C PRO A 255 18.61 -12.43 -15.45
N GLY A 256 18.18 -11.34 -16.11
CA GLY A 256 17.59 -11.38 -17.45
C GLY A 256 16.12 -11.79 -17.54
N HIS A 257 15.53 -12.34 -16.48
CA HIS A 257 14.21 -12.94 -16.47
C HIS A 257 13.17 -12.11 -15.71
N TYR A 258 13.20 -10.79 -15.83
CA TYR A 258 12.21 -9.93 -15.17
C TYR A 258 11.69 -8.84 -16.11
N ARG A 259 10.44 -8.43 -15.89
CA ARG A 259 9.82 -7.23 -16.46
C ARG A 259 9.10 -6.46 -15.38
N LEU A 260 9.31 -5.14 -15.33
CA LEU A 260 8.63 -4.25 -14.39
C LEU A 260 7.42 -3.61 -15.07
N TYR A 261 6.33 -3.50 -14.32
CA TYR A 261 5.11 -2.79 -14.73
C TYR A 261 4.89 -1.58 -13.83
N ASN A 262 5.14 -0.39 -14.37
CA ASN A 262 4.92 0.86 -13.66
C ASN A 262 3.50 1.38 -13.90
N LEU A 263 2.69 1.37 -12.85
CA LEU A 263 1.28 1.80 -12.89
C LEU A 263 1.06 3.27 -12.53
N CYS A 264 2.13 4.03 -12.22
CA CYS A 264 2.01 5.43 -11.84
C CYS A 264 1.91 6.34 -13.06
N SER A 265 0.83 7.12 -13.17
CA SER A 265 0.76 8.27 -14.09
C SER A 265 1.64 9.42 -13.61
N GLU A 266 1.67 9.66 -12.30
CA GLU A 266 2.27 10.80 -11.63
C GLU A 266 3.79 10.69 -11.37
N ARG A 267 4.41 9.52 -11.63
CA ARG A 267 5.82 9.27 -11.33
C ARG A 267 6.53 8.48 -12.41
N HIS A 268 7.77 8.85 -12.63
CA HIS A 268 8.70 8.16 -13.53
C HIS A 268 10.07 8.02 -12.86
N TYR A 269 10.91 7.17 -13.39
CA TYR A 269 12.30 6.96 -13.01
C TYR A 269 13.12 6.62 -14.26
N ASP A 270 14.43 6.54 -14.11
CA ASP A 270 15.33 6.12 -15.19
C ASP A 270 15.17 4.61 -15.44
N GLU A 271 14.53 4.25 -16.55
CA GLU A 271 14.24 2.87 -16.94
C GLU A 271 15.48 2.12 -17.45
N THR A 272 16.56 2.84 -17.74
CA THR A 272 17.85 2.24 -18.18
C THR A 272 18.45 1.36 -17.09
N LEU A 273 18.18 1.67 -15.79
CA LEU A 273 18.58 0.85 -14.64
C LEU A 273 17.99 -0.56 -14.66
N PHE A 274 16.94 -0.78 -15.42
CA PHE A 274 16.28 -2.07 -15.61
C PHE A 274 16.46 -2.62 -17.02
N HIS A 275 17.48 -2.15 -17.75
CA HIS A 275 17.83 -2.61 -19.09
C HIS A 275 16.67 -2.48 -20.11
N GLY A 276 15.84 -1.45 -19.96
CA GLY A 276 14.67 -1.23 -20.79
C GLY A 276 13.50 -2.20 -20.57
N ARG A 277 13.56 -3.04 -19.51
CA ARG A 277 12.49 -4.01 -19.18
C ARG A 277 11.39 -3.40 -18.33
N VAL A 278 10.90 -2.23 -18.72
CA VAL A 278 9.83 -1.51 -18.01
C VAL A 278 8.70 -1.22 -18.99
N GLU A 279 7.49 -1.58 -18.61
CA GLU A 279 6.26 -1.20 -19.32
C GLU A 279 5.40 -0.31 -18.44
N ARG A 280 4.73 0.68 -19.04
CA ARG A 280 3.96 1.68 -18.29
C ARG A 280 2.48 1.62 -18.62
N PHE A 281 1.67 1.66 -17.53
CA PHE A 281 0.22 1.84 -17.56
C PHE A 281 -0.14 3.06 -16.71
N HIS A 282 -0.69 4.10 -17.33
CA HIS A 282 -0.94 5.38 -16.67
C HIS A 282 -2.25 5.36 -15.89
N ILE A 283 -2.19 4.97 -14.61
CA ILE A 283 -3.32 4.96 -13.69
C ILE A 283 -3.09 6.01 -12.61
N ASP A 284 -4.00 6.95 -12.45
CA ASP A 284 -3.94 7.98 -11.41
C ASP A 284 -4.14 7.38 -10.02
N ASP A 285 -3.53 8.02 -9.00
CA ASP A 285 -3.59 7.49 -7.63
C ASP A 285 -5.05 7.42 -7.15
N HIS A 286 -5.45 6.31 -6.54
CA HIS A 286 -6.81 5.98 -6.09
C HIS A 286 -7.89 5.87 -7.20
N ASN A 287 -7.52 5.96 -8.47
CA ASN A 287 -8.44 5.78 -9.59
C ASN A 287 -8.34 4.37 -10.19
N VAL A 288 -9.26 4.06 -11.09
CA VAL A 288 -9.36 2.76 -11.74
C VAL A 288 -8.63 2.76 -13.08
N PRO A 289 -8.02 1.65 -13.50
CA PRO A 289 -7.57 1.48 -14.88
C PRO A 289 -8.78 1.33 -15.83
N PRO A 290 -8.67 1.73 -17.10
CA PRO A 290 -9.65 1.35 -18.12
C PRO A 290 -9.74 -0.17 -18.25
N LEU A 291 -10.91 -0.71 -18.58
CA LEU A 291 -11.05 -2.13 -18.89
C LEU A 291 -10.16 -2.54 -20.09
N THR A 292 -10.00 -1.67 -21.07
CA THR A 292 -9.06 -1.87 -22.19
C THR A 292 -7.62 -2.02 -21.74
N ASP A 293 -7.18 -1.21 -20.75
CA ASP A 293 -5.83 -1.30 -20.20
C ASP A 293 -5.64 -2.55 -19.33
N MET A 294 -6.70 -3.03 -18.69
CA MET A 294 -6.68 -4.31 -17.96
C MET A 294 -6.43 -5.49 -18.90
N LEU A 295 -7.14 -5.54 -20.04
CA LEU A 295 -6.91 -6.56 -21.08
C LEU A 295 -5.49 -6.46 -21.66
N ARG A 296 -5.05 -5.24 -22.01
CA ARG A 296 -3.71 -5.01 -22.57
C ARG A 296 -2.61 -5.43 -21.59
N PHE A 297 -2.78 -5.12 -20.31
CA PHE A 297 -1.84 -5.52 -19.27
C PHE A 297 -1.76 -7.03 -19.14
N SER A 298 -2.91 -7.70 -19.02
CA SER A 298 -2.92 -9.17 -18.87
C SER A 298 -2.32 -9.85 -20.10
N ALA A 299 -2.62 -9.38 -21.31
CA ALA A 299 -2.03 -9.89 -22.55
C ALA A 299 -0.50 -9.71 -22.58
N SER A 300 0.00 -8.52 -22.22
CA SER A 300 1.45 -8.25 -22.15
C SER A 300 2.16 -9.15 -21.13
N VAL A 301 1.56 -9.34 -19.95
CA VAL A 301 2.12 -10.23 -18.91
C VAL A 301 2.15 -11.68 -19.40
N GLN A 302 1.07 -12.17 -19.99
CA GLN A 302 1.01 -13.55 -20.51
C GLN A 302 2.01 -13.77 -21.64
N GLU A 303 2.16 -12.83 -22.56
CA GLU A 303 3.15 -12.89 -23.63
C GLU A 303 4.58 -12.97 -23.06
N TRP A 304 4.91 -12.15 -22.08
CA TRP A 304 6.21 -12.18 -21.41
C TRP A 304 6.46 -13.50 -20.68
N MET A 305 5.48 -13.98 -19.93
CA MET A 305 5.63 -15.20 -19.13
C MET A 305 5.66 -16.50 -19.96
N LYS A 306 5.11 -16.47 -21.19
CA LYS A 306 5.17 -17.59 -22.12
C LYS A 306 6.54 -17.76 -22.80
N GLN A 307 7.35 -16.71 -22.86
CA GLN A 307 8.67 -16.74 -23.52
C GLN A 307 9.68 -17.61 -22.77
N ASP A 308 9.62 -17.65 -21.43
CA ASP A 308 10.49 -18.47 -20.60
C ASP A 308 9.81 -18.78 -19.25
N GLU A 309 9.99 -20.01 -18.75
CA GLU A 309 9.44 -20.43 -17.46
C GLU A 309 10.06 -19.70 -16.27
N SER A 310 11.28 -19.19 -16.41
CA SER A 310 11.98 -18.38 -15.41
C SER A 310 11.52 -16.92 -15.37
N ASN A 311 10.76 -16.46 -16.38
CA ASN A 311 10.33 -15.08 -16.46
C ASN A 311 9.36 -14.72 -15.34
N ILE A 312 9.64 -13.61 -14.66
CA ILE A 312 8.81 -13.04 -13.60
C ILE A 312 8.33 -11.63 -13.97
N ILE A 313 7.30 -11.17 -13.29
CA ILE A 313 6.86 -9.79 -13.34
C ILE A 313 6.96 -9.12 -11.98
N ALA A 314 7.29 -7.83 -11.98
CA ALA A 314 7.26 -6.97 -10.80
C ALA A 314 6.34 -5.78 -11.05
N VAL A 315 5.18 -5.78 -10.42
CA VAL A 315 4.15 -4.75 -10.58
C VAL A 315 4.23 -3.76 -9.44
N HIS A 316 4.26 -2.48 -9.77
CA HIS A 316 4.31 -1.44 -8.75
C HIS A 316 3.49 -0.20 -9.09
N CYS A 317 3.02 0.43 -8.03
CA CYS A 317 2.50 1.80 -8.05
C CYS A 317 3.24 2.61 -6.96
N LYS A 318 2.67 3.67 -6.44
CA LYS A 318 3.28 4.45 -5.34
C LYS A 318 3.46 3.65 -4.05
N GLY A 319 2.44 2.93 -3.61
CA GLY A 319 2.43 2.13 -2.37
C GLY A 319 2.53 0.63 -2.56
N GLY A 320 2.42 0.12 -3.79
CA GLY A 320 2.38 -1.32 -4.09
C GLY A 320 1.16 -2.02 -3.47
N LYS A 321 -0.02 -1.36 -3.48
CA LYS A 321 -1.23 -1.81 -2.79
C LYS A 321 -2.45 -1.71 -3.71
N GLY A 322 -3.13 -0.56 -3.84
CA GLY A 322 -4.38 -0.40 -4.60
C GLY A 322 -4.22 -0.74 -6.08
N ARG A 323 -3.65 0.16 -6.87
CA ARG A 323 -3.43 -0.03 -8.33
C ARG A 323 -2.69 -1.35 -8.64
N THR A 324 -1.65 -1.65 -7.85
CA THR A 324 -0.86 -2.88 -7.99
C THR A 324 -1.72 -4.11 -7.76
N GLY A 325 -2.52 -4.13 -6.68
CA GLY A 325 -3.41 -5.24 -6.38
C GLY A 325 -4.50 -5.42 -7.43
N THR A 326 -5.10 -4.32 -7.89
CA THR A 326 -6.08 -4.34 -8.98
C THR A 326 -5.54 -5.04 -10.21
N MET A 327 -4.35 -4.66 -10.70
CA MET A 327 -3.79 -5.22 -11.93
C MET A 327 -3.27 -6.65 -11.74
N ILE A 328 -2.72 -6.99 -10.56
CA ILE A 328 -2.34 -8.39 -10.27
C ILE A 328 -3.59 -9.28 -10.21
N CYS A 329 -4.68 -8.84 -9.55
CA CYS A 329 -5.92 -9.61 -9.51
C CYS A 329 -6.52 -9.80 -10.91
N VAL A 330 -6.51 -8.76 -11.75
CA VAL A 330 -6.87 -8.86 -13.17
C VAL A 330 -6.10 -9.99 -13.87
N PHE A 331 -4.79 -10.03 -13.71
CA PHE A 331 -3.95 -11.06 -14.32
C PHE A 331 -4.25 -12.46 -13.77
N LEU A 332 -4.44 -12.60 -12.46
CA LEU A 332 -4.71 -13.90 -11.83
C LEU A 332 -6.09 -14.46 -12.21
N ILE A 333 -7.09 -13.59 -12.36
CA ILE A 333 -8.42 -13.97 -12.86
C ILE A 333 -8.34 -14.37 -14.32
N ASP A 334 -7.62 -13.63 -15.14
CA ASP A 334 -7.46 -13.90 -16.57
C ASP A 334 -6.70 -15.20 -16.86
N LEU A 335 -5.81 -15.61 -15.94
CA LEU A 335 -5.16 -16.92 -15.97
C LEU A 335 -6.06 -18.07 -15.49
N GLY A 336 -7.24 -17.79 -14.94
CA GLY A 336 -8.11 -18.78 -14.32
C GLY A 336 -7.61 -19.33 -12.98
N VAL A 337 -6.63 -18.66 -12.33
CA VAL A 337 -6.17 -19.04 -10.99
C VAL A 337 -7.27 -18.77 -9.96
N PHE A 338 -8.03 -17.70 -10.17
CA PHE A 338 -9.23 -17.36 -9.41
C PHE A 338 -10.40 -17.17 -10.36
N GLN A 339 -11.55 -17.73 -9.99
CA GLN A 339 -12.79 -17.58 -10.76
C GLN A 339 -13.62 -16.40 -10.30
N ASP A 340 -13.31 -15.82 -9.14
CA ASP A 340 -14.07 -14.76 -8.50
C ASP A 340 -13.15 -13.67 -7.97
N ALA A 341 -13.62 -12.43 -8.14
CA ALA A 341 -12.88 -11.22 -7.81
C ALA A 341 -12.68 -11.05 -6.29
N GLU A 342 -13.65 -11.43 -5.46
CA GLU A 342 -13.61 -11.22 -4.01
C GLU A 342 -12.51 -12.10 -3.38
N HIS A 343 -12.47 -13.39 -3.73
CA HIS A 343 -11.42 -14.30 -3.27
C HIS A 343 -10.04 -13.88 -3.77
N CYS A 344 -9.93 -13.44 -5.03
CA CYS A 344 -8.66 -12.97 -5.58
C CYS A 344 -8.14 -11.71 -4.85
N LEU A 345 -9.03 -10.75 -4.57
CA LEU A 345 -8.71 -9.52 -3.81
C LEU A 345 -8.32 -9.84 -2.36
N GLY A 346 -9.02 -10.79 -1.73
CA GLY A 346 -8.70 -11.31 -0.40
C GLY A 346 -7.32 -11.95 -0.36
N PHE A 347 -7.04 -12.85 -1.29
CA PHE A 347 -5.73 -13.50 -1.44
C PHE A 347 -4.60 -12.49 -1.61
N PHE A 348 -4.72 -11.54 -2.54
CA PHE A 348 -3.70 -10.49 -2.71
C PHE A 348 -3.46 -9.73 -1.41
N GLY A 349 -4.53 -9.35 -0.71
CA GLY A 349 -4.44 -8.63 0.56
C GLY A 349 -3.72 -9.44 1.64
N ASP A 350 -4.02 -10.72 1.76
CA ASP A 350 -3.37 -11.62 2.72
C ASP A 350 -1.89 -11.83 2.40
N ARG A 351 -1.54 -12.02 1.14
CA ARG A 351 -0.14 -12.12 0.70
C ARG A 351 0.65 -10.84 0.97
N ARG A 352 0.02 -9.67 0.83
CA ARG A 352 0.65 -8.35 1.00
C ARG A 352 0.71 -7.89 2.46
N THR A 353 -0.15 -8.44 3.34
CA THR A 353 -0.28 -8.06 4.75
C THR A 353 0.60 -8.92 5.63
N ASP A 354 1.44 -8.28 6.45
CA ASP A 354 2.11 -8.93 7.56
C ASP A 354 1.24 -8.79 8.82
N LYS A 355 0.47 -9.83 9.12
CA LYS A 355 -0.43 -9.90 10.29
C LYS A 355 0.34 -9.89 11.62
N ASN A 356 1.63 -10.23 11.59
CA ASN A 356 2.50 -10.23 12.77
C ASN A 356 2.86 -8.80 13.22
N VAL A 357 2.92 -7.86 12.26
CA VAL A 357 3.20 -6.45 12.55
C VAL A 357 1.94 -5.72 12.98
N ALA A 358 0.82 -5.89 12.27
CA ALA A 358 -0.47 -5.32 12.60
C ALA A 358 -1.61 -5.98 11.77
N ASN A 359 -2.84 -5.86 12.27
CA ASN A 359 -4.02 -6.44 11.60
C ASN A 359 -4.62 -5.55 10.49
N LYS A 360 -3.96 -4.42 10.14
CA LYS A 360 -4.48 -3.55 9.08
C LYS A 360 -4.32 -4.23 7.73
N PHE A 361 -5.43 -4.46 7.04
CA PHE A 361 -5.44 -5.02 5.69
C PHE A 361 -4.63 -4.16 4.69
N GLN A 362 -3.77 -4.78 3.91
CA GLN A 362 -2.89 -4.12 2.94
C GLN A 362 -3.22 -4.48 1.48
N GLY A 363 -4.44 -4.90 1.22
CA GLY A 363 -4.98 -5.17 -0.11
C GLY A 363 -5.55 -3.94 -0.81
N VAL A 364 -6.38 -4.16 -1.81
CA VAL A 364 -7.15 -3.13 -2.51
C VAL A 364 -8.23 -2.62 -1.57
N GLU A 365 -8.14 -1.36 -1.17
CA GLU A 365 -9.09 -0.74 -0.23
C GLU A 365 -10.15 0.12 -0.93
N THR A 366 -9.86 0.59 -2.15
CA THR A 366 -10.74 1.54 -2.87
C THR A 366 -11.91 0.78 -3.49
N PRO A 367 -13.17 1.00 -3.08
CA PRO A 367 -14.33 0.26 -3.61
C PRO A 367 -14.45 0.30 -5.12
N SER A 368 -14.15 1.44 -5.75
CA SER A 368 -14.13 1.53 -7.21
C SER A 368 -13.12 0.60 -7.86
N GLN A 369 -11.91 0.45 -7.27
CA GLN A 369 -10.91 -0.48 -7.81
C GLN A 369 -11.37 -1.94 -7.65
N SER A 370 -11.95 -2.30 -6.51
CA SER A 370 -12.50 -3.64 -6.28
C SER A 370 -13.66 -3.94 -7.25
N ARG A 371 -14.55 -2.98 -7.47
CA ARG A 371 -15.65 -3.08 -8.46
C ARG A 371 -15.13 -3.35 -9.87
N TYR A 372 -14.03 -2.70 -10.27
CA TYR A 372 -13.45 -2.90 -11.59
C TYR A 372 -12.78 -4.27 -11.76
N VAL A 373 -12.24 -4.86 -10.69
CA VAL A 373 -11.81 -6.27 -10.72
C VAL A 373 -13.03 -7.18 -10.97
N GLY A 374 -14.17 -6.93 -10.32
CA GLY A 374 -15.43 -7.65 -10.59
C GLY A 374 -16.00 -7.40 -11.99
N TYR A 375 -15.81 -6.23 -12.58
CA TYR A 375 -16.13 -6.02 -13.99
C TYR A 375 -15.23 -6.83 -14.91
N TYR A 376 -13.93 -6.90 -14.60
CA TYR A 376 -12.99 -7.69 -15.38
C TYR A 376 -13.27 -9.20 -15.31
N GLU A 377 -13.68 -9.70 -14.15
CA GLU A 377 -14.19 -11.07 -14.00
C GLU A 377 -15.31 -11.36 -15.02
N LYS A 378 -16.30 -10.45 -15.11
CA LYS A 378 -17.39 -10.59 -16.10
C LYS A 378 -16.88 -10.53 -17.54
N VAL A 379 -15.85 -9.74 -17.82
CA VAL A 379 -15.21 -9.70 -19.16
C VAL A 379 -14.55 -11.04 -19.48
N VAL A 380 -13.87 -11.66 -18.51
CA VAL A 380 -13.25 -12.99 -18.71
C VAL A 380 -14.31 -14.06 -18.94
N VAL A 381 -15.39 -14.07 -18.15
CA VAL A 381 -16.53 -14.99 -18.34
C VAL A 381 -17.18 -14.80 -19.71
N ALA A 382 -17.23 -13.57 -20.23
CA ALA A 382 -17.72 -13.27 -21.58
C ALA A 382 -16.69 -13.56 -22.70
N GLY A 383 -15.66 -14.38 -22.45
CA GLY A 383 -14.64 -14.72 -23.44
C GLY A 383 -13.69 -13.56 -23.76
N ARG A 384 -13.37 -12.73 -22.78
CA ARG A 384 -12.51 -11.53 -22.90
C ARG A 384 -13.07 -10.45 -23.84
N GLN A 385 -14.37 -10.46 -24.02
CA GLN A 385 -15.06 -9.42 -24.80
C GLN A 385 -15.43 -8.25 -23.89
N LEU A 386 -15.03 -7.06 -24.30
CA LEU A 386 -15.42 -5.85 -23.58
C LEU A 386 -16.93 -5.62 -23.73
N PRO A 387 -17.62 -5.14 -22.68
CA PRO A 387 -19.01 -4.79 -22.76
C PRO A 387 -19.23 -3.66 -23.76
N LEU A 388 -20.39 -3.65 -24.42
CA LEU A 388 -20.77 -2.55 -25.27
C LEU A 388 -20.83 -1.25 -24.45
N GLU A 389 -20.22 -0.21 -24.95
CA GLU A 389 -20.31 1.12 -24.37
C GLU A 389 -21.68 1.75 -24.68
N ILE A 390 -22.71 1.38 -23.91
CA ILE A 390 -24.06 1.91 -24.09
C ILE A 390 -24.05 3.41 -23.75
N PRO A 391 -24.47 4.27 -24.71
CA PRO A 391 -24.63 5.69 -24.46
C PRO A 391 -25.81 5.93 -23.52
N MET A 392 -25.56 6.61 -22.39
CA MET A 392 -26.53 6.88 -21.35
C MET A 392 -26.50 8.35 -20.94
N ILE A 393 -27.63 8.85 -20.45
CA ILE A 393 -27.77 10.17 -19.83
C ILE A 393 -28.18 9.95 -18.37
N ILE A 394 -27.50 10.62 -17.44
CA ILE A 394 -27.91 10.61 -16.04
C ILE A 394 -29.06 11.63 -15.89
N THR A 395 -30.24 11.17 -15.51
CA THR A 395 -31.40 12.02 -15.30
C THR A 395 -31.58 12.45 -13.87
N LYS A 396 -31.28 11.55 -12.92
CA LYS A 396 -31.44 11.81 -11.48
C LYS A 396 -30.37 11.11 -10.65
N ILE A 397 -29.89 11.80 -9.63
CA ILE A 397 -29.08 11.21 -8.56
C ILE A 397 -29.85 11.38 -7.24
N THR A 398 -30.07 10.30 -6.51
CA THR A 398 -30.66 10.32 -5.17
C THR A 398 -29.58 10.03 -4.14
N LEU A 399 -29.38 10.95 -3.20
CA LEU A 399 -28.51 10.78 -2.05
C LEU A 399 -29.39 10.34 -0.88
N HIS A 400 -29.04 9.22 -0.26
CA HIS A 400 -29.72 8.63 0.91
C HIS A 400 -28.93 8.92 2.17
N GLY A 401 -29.57 8.89 3.34
CA GLY A 401 -28.90 9.07 4.65
C GLY A 401 -28.26 10.45 4.81
N MET A 402 -28.83 11.49 4.19
CA MET A 402 -28.25 12.83 4.19
C MET A 402 -28.44 13.59 5.50
N SER A 403 -29.26 13.12 6.44
CA SER A 403 -29.61 13.83 7.69
C SER A 403 -28.40 14.24 8.52
N THR A 404 -27.30 13.49 8.44
CA THR A 404 -26.06 13.72 9.19
C THR A 404 -24.93 14.33 8.34
N VAL A 405 -25.18 14.54 7.04
CA VAL A 405 -24.19 15.05 6.10
C VAL A 405 -24.34 16.57 5.93
N GLY A 406 -23.46 17.34 6.55
CA GLY A 406 -23.49 18.80 6.47
C GLY A 406 -24.78 19.42 7.03
N ALA A 407 -25.49 20.19 6.20
CA ALA A 407 -26.78 20.78 6.51
C ALA A 407 -27.97 19.80 6.34
N GLY A 408 -27.72 18.57 5.87
CA GLY A 408 -28.74 17.56 5.65
C GLY A 408 -29.56 17.73 4.37
N ASP A 409 -29.29 18.74 3.57
CA ASP A 409 -30.05 19.07 2.35
C ASP A 409 -29.20 19.07 1.08
N GLY A 410 -27.93 18.70 1.19
CA GLY A 410 -27.00 18.64 0.08
C GLY A 410 -26.52 20.01 -0.45
N SER A 411 -26.98 21.14 0.11
CA SER A 411 -26.64 22.48 -0.37
C SER A 411 -25.15 22.80 -0.36
N GLU A 412 -24.36 22.13 0.52
CA GLU A 412 -22.92 22.27 0.64
C GLU A 412 -22.14 21.42 -0.39
N LEU A 413 -22.84 20.66 -1.25
CA LEU A 413 -22.24 19.76 -2.21
C LEU A 413 -22.29 20.31 -3.64
N ARG A 414 -21.23 20.05 -4.37
CA ARG A 414 -21.15 20.14 -5.83
C ARG A 414 -20.51 18.87 -6.36
N PHE A 415 -20.75 18.50 -7.60
CA PHE A 415 -20.08 17.33 -8.19
C PHE A 415 -19.65 17.58 -9.63
N THR A 416 -18.71 16.77 -10.06
CA THR A 416 -18.29 16.64 -11.45
C THR A 416 -18.64 15.26 -11.97
N LEU A 417 -19.10 15.22 -13.22
CA LEU A 417 -19.30 14.02 -14.00
C LEU A 417 -18.22 14.01 -15.08
N GLN A 418 -17.35 13.03 -15.05
CA GLN A 418 -16.26 12.86 -15.99
C GLN A 418 -16.40 11.50 -16.68
N SER A 419 -16.57 11.51 -17.97
CA SER A 419 -16.46 10.32 -18.83
C SER A 419 -15.17 10.46 -19.64
N ARG A 420 -14.55 9.35 -20.00
CA ARG A 420 -13.37 9.38 -20.89
C ARG A 420 -13.69 9.90 -22.28
N ALA A 421 -14.96 9.83 -22.68
CA ALA A 421 -15.42 10.40 -23.93
C ALA A 421 -15.41 11.94 -23.99
N HIS A 422 -15.29 12.62 -22.85
CA HIS A 422 -15.39 14.08 -22.75
C HIS A 422 -14.14 14.70 -22.13
N THR A 423 -13.58 15.69 -22.82
CA THR A 423 -12.39 16.43 -22.37
C THR A 423 -12.68 17.35 -21.18
N ILE A 424 -13.91 17.86 -21.08
CA ILE A 424 -14.33 18.79 -20.01
C ILE A 424 -15.39 18.10 -19.16
N PRO A 425 -15.18 17.96 -17.84
CA PRO A 425 -16.18 17.37 -16.96
C PRO A 425 -17.41 18.27 -16.83
N PHE A 426 -18.60 17.66 -16.85
CA PHE A 426 -19.83 18.34 -16.49
C PHE A 426 -19.82 18.67 -14.99
N GLN A 427 -20.33 19.84 -14.63
CA GLN A 427 -20.35 20.31 -13.24
C GLN A 427 -21.77 20.68 -12.82
N ALA A 428 -22.19 20.21 -11.65
CA ALA A 428 -23.44 20.62 -11.02
C ALA A 428 -23.18 21.12 -9.58
N HIS A 429 -23.92 22.15 -9.18
CA HIS A 429 -23.81 22.75 -7.85
C HIS A 429 -25.19 22.71 -7.17
N LEU A 430 -25.33 21.89 -6.13
CA LEU A 430 -26.63 21.62 -5.52
C LEU A 430 -27.22 22.85 -4.83
N GLY A 431 -26.46 23.55 -3.99
CA GLY A 431 -26.95 24.71 -3.28
C GLY A 431 -27.32 25.91 -4.17
N MET A 432 -26.62 26.07 -5.32
CA MET A 432 -26.94 27.10 -6.31
C MET A 432 -27.95 26.62 -7.38
N GLN A 433 -28.31 25.36 -7.35
CA GLN A 433 -29.12 24.69 -8.37
C GLN A 433 -28.60 24.93 -9.80
N LYS A 434 -27.25 24.95 -9.95
CA LYS A 434 -26.61 25.13 -11.25
C LYS A 434 -26.50 23.77 -11.96
N ASN A 435 -27.04 23.67 -13.17
CA ASN A 435 -27.12 22.43 -13.97
C ASN A 435 -27.90 21.29 -13.28
N CYS A 436 -28.67 21.59 -12.25
CA CYS A 436 -29.55 20.64 -11.57
C CYS A 436 -30.72 21.34 -10.87
N LYS A 437 -31.78 20.57 -10.58
CA LYS A 437 -32.84 20.92 -9.63
C LYS A 437 -32.73 20.00 -8.43
N VAL A 438 -32.89 20.53 -7.22
CA VAL A 438 -32.76 19.77 -5.97
C VAL A 438 -34.11 19.75 -5.26
N MET A 439 -34.53 18.56 -4.86
CA MET A 439 -35.70 18.33 -4.02
C MET A 439 -35.25 17.57 -2.76
N VAL A 440 -35.60 18.08 -1.59
CA VAL A 440 -35.17 17.55 -0.30
C VAL A 440 -36.37 16.98 0.46
N GLU A 441 -36.28 15.72 0.82
CA GLU A 441 -37.24 15.02 1.70
C GLU A 441 -36.61 14.81 3.08
N ARG A 442 -36.67 15.85 3.92
CA ARG A 442 -35.98 15.87 5.22
C ARG A 442 -36.45 14.77 6.19
N SER A 443 -37.72 14.36 6.12
CA SER A 443 -38.30 13.34 6.99
C SER A 443 -37.64 11.96 6.87
N VAL A 444 -37.11 11.68 5.69
CA VAL A 444 -36.47 10.40 5.34
C VAL A 444 -34.99 10.55 4.95
N GLY A 445 -34.44 11.75 5.07
CA GLY A 445 -33.04 12.03 4.77
C GLY A 445 -32.66 11.82 3.30
N LEU A 446 -33.58 12.11 2.37
CA LEU A 446 -33.34 11.97 0.93
C LEU A 446 -33.13 13.33 0.26
N VAL A 447 -32.16 13.35 -0.66
CA VAL A 447 -31.92 14.49 -1.54
C VAL A 447 -31.92 14.02 -2.98
N HIS A 448 -32.92 14.46 -3.73
CA HIS A 448 -33.07 14.16 -5.16
C HIS A 448 -32.48 15.29 -5.99
N VAL A 449 -31.55 14.94 -6.85
CA VAL A 449 -30.83 15.88 -7.75
C VAL A 449 -31.20 15.50 -9.18
N PHE A 450 -32.07 16.28 -9.81
CA PHE A 450 -32.43 16.13 -11.22
C PHE A 450 -31.45 16.91 -12.08
N LEU A 451 -30.75 16.24 -12.98
CA LEU A 451 -29.73 16.87 -13.82
C LEU A 451 -30.38 17.60 -14.99
N LEU A 452 -29.84 18.77 -15.28
CA LEU A 452 -30.21 19.60 -16.42
C LEU A 452 -29.03 19.63 -17.40
N ASN A 453 -29.33 19.35 -18.70
CA ASN A 453 -28.30 19.36 -19.75
C ASN A 453 -27.09 18.43 -19.45
N ALA A 454 -27.36 17.28 -18.83
CA ALA A 454 -26.32 16.28 -18.59
C ALA A 454 -25.79 15.74 -19.94
N PRO A 455 -24.48 15.53 -20.07
CA PRO A 455 -23.91 14.99 -21.30
C PRO A 455 -24.24 13.50 -21.43
N ILE A 456 -24.20 13.02 -22.67
CA ILE A 456 -24.19 11.58 -22.93
C ILE A 456 -22.86 11.01 -22.44
N ILE A 457 -22.92 9.98 -21.62
CA ILE A 457 -21.76 9.26 -21.10
C ILE A 457 -21.63 7.90 -21.77
N ARG A 458 -20.39 7.40 -21.91
CA ARG A 458 -20.08 6.08 -22.46
C ARG A 458 -18.90 5.48 -21.72
N GLY A 459 -18.90 4.17 -21.51
CA GLY A 459 -17.80 3.43 -20.90
C GLY A 459 -17.47 3.90 -19.47
N ASP A 460 -16.19 3.99 -19.17
CA ASP A 460 -15.67 4.38 -17.84
C ASP A 460 -16.08 5.81 -17.47
N THR A 461 -16.82 5.94 -16.38
CA THR A 461 -17.37 7.21 -15.92
C THR A 461 -17.14 7.38 -14.43
N ARG A 462 -16.76 8.60 -14.02
CA ARG A 462 -16.59 9.00 -12.61
C ARG A 462 -17.57 10.08 -12.22
N ILE A 463 -18.21 9.90 -11.07
CA ILE A 463 -18.90 10.97 -10.36
C ILE A 463 -18.11 11.29 -9.12
N MET A 464 -17.72 12.56 -8.97
CA MET A 464 -16.90 13.02 -7.86
C MET A 464 -17.51 14.24 -7.21
N PHE A 465 -17.80 14.12 -5.92
CA PHE A 465 -18.38 15.19 -5.13
C PHE A 465 -17.30 16.04 -4.46
N PHE A 466 -17.64 17.31 -4.24
CA PHE A 466 -16.79 18.29 -3.58
C PHE A 466 -17.59 19.07 -2.56
N THR A 467 -16.93 19.57 -1.54
CA THR A 467 -17.50 20.45 -0.53
C THR A 467 -16.45 21.42 -0.01
N ASP A 468 -16.87 22.59 0.40
CA ASP A 468 -16.04 23.55 1.13
C ASP A 468 -16.38 23.55 2.64
N SER A 469 -17.37 22.72 3.04
CA SER A 469 -17.80 22.56 4.43
C SER A 469 -16.80 21.74 5.24
N ARG A 470 -16.38 22.26 6.39
CA ARG A 470 -15.53 21.54 7.34
C ARG A 470 -16.27 20.44 8.11
N LYS A 471 -17.59 20.42 8.05
CA LYS A 471 -18.43 19.41 8.71
C LYS A 471 -18.46 18.09 7.93
N ILE A 472 -18.16 18.12 6.63
CA ILE A 472 -18.16 16.94 5.75
C ILE A 472 -16.70 16.47 5.58
N PRO A 473 -16.34 15.26 6.04
CA PRO A 473 -14.97 14.79 5.96
C PRO A 473 -14.57 14.51 4.51
N CYS A 474 -13.39 14.94 4.12
CA CYS A 474 -12.78 14.64 2.84
C CYS A 474 -11.66 13.62 2.98
N GLY A 475 -11.46 12.81 1.96
CA GLY A 475 -10.43 11.77 1.92
C GLY A 475 -9.55 11.86 0.67
N TYR A 476 -9.51 10.79 -0.11
CA TYR A 476 -8.81 10.76 -1.39
C TYR A 476 -9.25 11.91 -2.28
N GLU A 477 -8.32 12.51 -3.02
CA GLU A 477 -8.58 13.62 -3.95
C GLU A 477 -9.24 14.87 -3.33
N LYS A 478 -9.18 15.02 -2.00
CA LYS A 478 -9.87 16.06 -1.25
C LYS A 478 -11.39 16.05 -1.49
N SER A 479 -11.93 14.88 -1.82
CA SER A 479 -13.34 14.65 -2.05
C SER A 479 -14.02 14.05 -0.81
N PRO A 480 -15.26 14.41 -0.47
CA PRO A 480 -16.04 13.70 0.53
C PRO A 480 -16.36 12.28 0.08
N PHE A 481 -16.75 12.10 -1.18
CA PHE A 481 -16.98 10.79 -1.80
C PHE A 481 -16.96 10.88 -3.33
N PHE A 482 -16.57 9.78 -3.95
CA PHE A 482 -16.62 9.58 -5.40
C PHE A 482 -16.79 8.10 -5.70
N PHE A 483 -17.07 7.79 -6.97
CA PHE A 483 -17.11 6.43 -7.44
C PHE A 483 -16.94 6.38 -8.96
N TRP A 484 -16.43 5.23 -9.42
CA TRP A 484 -16.32 4.89 -10.83
C TRP A 484 -17.31 3.79 -11.18
N PHE A 485 -17.83 3.83 -12.38
CA PHE A 485 -18.64 2.78 -12.99
C PHE A 485 -18.41 2.75 -14.50
N HIS A 486 -18.87 1.67 -15.13
CA HIS A 486 -18.83 1.52 -16.59
C HIS A 486 -20.25 1.32 -17.11
N THR A 487 -20.64 2.08 -18.15
CA THR A 487 -22.04 2.10 -18.65
C THR A 487 -22.50 0.73 -19.15
N GLY A 488 -21.60 -0.11 -19.67
CA GLY A 488 -21.92 -1.46 -20.14
C GLY A 488 -22.29 -2.47 -19.04
N PHE A 489 -22.15 -2.10 -17.76
CA PHE A 489 -22.58 -2.94 -16.62
C PHE A 489 -23.78 -2.37 -15.87
N ILE A 490 -24.42 -1.33 -16.40
CA ILE A 490 -25.64 -0.80 -15.82
C ILE A 490 -26.81 -1.67 -16.28
N THR A 491 -27.54 -2.22 -15.32
CA THR A 491 -28.77 -2.99 -15.54
C THR A 491 -29.97 -2.17 -15.09
N ASP A 492 -31.12 -2.34 -15.76
CA ASP A 492 -32.39 -1.69 -15.42
C ASP A 492 -32.33 -0.16 -15.33
N ASN A 493 -31.35 0.46 -16.00
CA ASN A 493 -31.10 1.91 -15.96
C ASN A 493 -30.91 2.49 -14.56
N ILE A 494 -30.44 1.70 -13.60
CA ILE A 494 -30.20 2.12 -12.23
C ILE A 494 -28.85 1.59 -11.74
N LEU A 495 -28.11 2.45 -11.03
CA LEU A 495 -26.95 2.07 -10.24
C LEU A 495 -27.17 2.51 -8.80
N ARG A 496 -27.27 1.57 -7.88
CA ARG A 496 -27.32 1.84 -6.44
C ARG A 496 -26.02 1.38 -5.81
N LEU A 497 -25.41 2.26 -5.02
CA LEU A 497 -24.17 2.03 -4.28
C LEU A 497 -24.39 2.36 -2.82
N GLU A 498 -24.11 1.39 -1.96
CA GLU A 498 -24.17 1.54 -0.52
C GLU A 498 -22.88 2.22 0.01
N ARG A 499 -22.91 2.67 1.26
CA ARG A 499 -21.79 3.35 1.90
C ARG A 499 -20.43 2.67 1.70
N HIS A 500 -20.39 1.35 1.83
CA HIS A 500 -19.16 0.56 1.72
C HIS A 500 -18.66 0.42 0.27
N GLU A 501 -19.49 0.71 -0.72
CA GLU A 501 -19.16 0.69 -2.14
C GLU A 501 -18.72 2.05 -2.68
N LEU A 502 -18.70 3.08 -1.85
CA LEU A 502 -18.31 4.45 -2.19
C LEU A 502 -16.90 4.77 -1.70
N ASP A 503 -16.09 5.39 -2.54
CA ASP A 503 -14.74 5.80 -2.17
C ASP A 503 -14.78 6.95 -1.17
N ASN A 504 -14.09 6.81 -0.07
CA ASN A 504 -14.02 7.59 1.18
C ASN A 504 -15.08 7.22 2.22
N PRO A 505 -16.40 7.13 1.98
CA PRO A 505 -17.39 6.72 2.98
C PRO A 505 -17.18 5.30 3.53
N HIS A 506 -16.56 4.39 2.76
CA HIS A 506 -16.20 3.03 3.23
C HIS A 506 -15.28 3.05 4.46
N LYS A 507 -14.60 4.16 4.74
CA LYS A 507 -13.64 4.25 5.85
C LYS A 507 -14.34 4.51 7.18
N SER A 508 -14.11 3.66 8.17
CA SER A 508 -14.74 3.74 9.49
C SER A 508 -14.60 5.11 10.17
N LYS A 509 -13.51 5.84 9.91
CA LYS A 509 -13.28 7.19 10.45
C LYS A 509 -14.30 8.25 9.98
N THR A 510 -15.08 7.95 8.93
CA THR A 510 -16.09 8.87 8.37
C THR A 510 -17.52 8.49 8.77
N TRP A 511 -17.73 7.40 9.49
CA TRP A 511 -19.05 6.83 9.78
C TRP A 511 -19.90 7.65 10.78
N ASN A 512 -19.29 8.59 11.48
CA ASN A 512 -20.00 9.58 12.27
C ASN A 512 -20.79 10.58 11.41
N VAL A 513 -20.43 10.75 10.13
CA VAL A 513 -21.10 11.61 9.15
C VAL A 513 -21.83 10.78 8.10
N PHE A 514 -21.16 9.83 7.47
CA PHE A 514 -21.76 8.88 6.54
C PHE A 514 -22.25 7.66 7.34
N GLN A 515 -23.49 7.68 7.77
CA GLN A 515 -24.10 6.60 8.57
C GLN A 515 -24.39 5.36 7.71
N GLU A 516 -24.95 4.32 8.30
CA GLU A 516 -25.17 3.03 7.64
C GLU A 516 -26.14 3.13 6.46
N ASP A 517 -27.12 4.01 6.56
CA ASP A 517 -28.13 4.30 5.53
C ASP A 517 -27.63 5.21 4.40
N PHE A 518 -26.36 5.68 4.48
CA PHE A 518 -25.78 6.50 3.41
C PHE A 518 -25.56 5.66 2.16
N ALA A 519 -26.26 6.04 1.08
CA ALA A 519 -26.17 5.39 -0.23
C ALA A 519 -26.42 6.39 -1.37
N ILE A 520 -26.07 6.00 -2.57
CA ILE A 520 -26.33 6.78 -3.78
C ILE A 520 -27.08 5.91 -4.78
N THR A 521 -28.16 6.45 -5.36
CA THR A 521 -28.85 5.84 -6.48
C THR A 521 -28.77 6.77 -7.67
N VAL A 522 -28.23 6.28 -8.79
CA VAL A 522 -28.13 7.00 -10.07
C VAL A 522 -29.14 6.39 -11.04
N HIS A 523 -29.98 7.23 -11.66
CA HIS A 523 -30.95 6.84 -12.68
C HIS A 523 -30.48 7.30 -14.05
N PHE A 524 -30.58 6.42 -15.00
CA PHE A 524 -30.13 6.64 -16.36
C PHE A 524 -31.29 6.57 -17.36
N GLU A 525 -31.12 7.20 -18.50
CA GLU A 525 -31.88 6.97 -19.69
C GLU A 525 -30.92 6.59 -20.82
N THR A 526 -31.29 5.58 -21.58
CA THR A 526 -30.58 5.21 -22.82
C THR A 526 -30.89 6.24 -23.88
N ASP A 527 -29.88 6.74 -24.59
CA ASP A 527 -30.11 7.66 -25.69
C ASP A 527 -30.92 6.96 -26.81
N SER A 528 -32.12 7.48 -27.07
CA SER A 528 -33.06 6.91 -28.04
C SER A 528 -32.56 6.90 -29.50
N MET A 529 -31.52 7.67 -29.82
CA MET A 529 -30.89 7.67 -31.14
C MET A 529 -30.15 6.36 -31.49
N THR A 530 -29.79 5.55 -30.47
CA THR A 530 -29.07 4.28 -30.68
C THR A 530 -29.96 3.06 -30.89
N ARG A 531 -31.30 3.17 -30.79
CA ARG A 531 -32.25 2.08 -31.12
C ARG A 531 -32.49 1.88 -32.61
N ALA A 532 -31.83 2.66 -33.47
CA ALA A 532 -32.06 2.66 -34.92
C ALA A 532 -30.89 2.04 -35.74
N TYR A 533 -29.99 1.27 -35.10
CA TYR A 533 -28.97 0.52 -35.84
C TYR A 533 -28.91 -0.94 -35.39
#